data_1af33d9b20864adfd3399de00aa94029
#
_entry.id   1af33d9b20864adfd3399de00aa94029
#
_cell.length_a   1.000
_cell.length_b   1.000
_cell.length_c   1.000
_cell.angle_alpha   90.00
_cell.angle_beta   90.00
_cell.angle_gamma   90.00
#
_symmetry.space_group_name_H-M   'P 1'
#
loop_
_entity.id
_entity.type
_entity.pdbx_description
1 polymer ?
#
loop_
_entity_poly.entity_id
_entity_poly.type
_entity_poly.pdbx_seq_one_letter_code
_entity_poly.pdbx_strand_id
1 'polypeptide(L)'
;MINLKLKCFVHYGEFLIKKIRNFEEIAGQDVIILHRLMKNSINSNEYILFTEKASKVSSLKNLKNLEKRKEIIDDFGKINIQVFYPSGNQIEFRKPDLKFKIKNFFRMQKYFWNRKKEKNLKEKYLENN
;
A
#
# COMPACT_ATOMS: atom_id res chain seq x y z
N MET A 1 3.20 -5.60 26.39
CA MET A 1 1.94 -5.19 25.74
C MET A 1 2.20 -4.94 24.25
N ILE A 2 1.53 -5.64 23.37
CA ILE A 2 1.69 -5.45 21.91
C ILE A 2 0.88 -4.23 21.52
N ASN A 3 1.54 -3.18 21.04
CA ASN A 3 0.87 -1.99 20.52
C ASN A 3 0.60 -2.18 19.03
N LEU A 4 -0.57 -2.68 18.69
CA LEU A 4 -0.98 -2.90 17.31
C LEU A 4 -1.44 -1.57 16.70
N LYS A 5 -0.82 -1.18 15.58
CA LYS A 5 -1.19 0.01 14.80
C LYS A 5 -1.79 -0.42 13.47
N LEU A 6 -2.90 0.19 13.10
CA LEU A 6 -3.67 -0.18 11.92
C LEU A 6 -3.72 0.96 10.90
N LYS A 7 -3.48 0.63 9.65
CA LYS A 7 -3.75 1.51 8.51
C LYS A 7 -4.95 0.95 7.75
N CYS A 8 -5.98 1.77 7.58
CA CYS A 8 -7.18 1.39 6.85
C CYS A 8 -7.33 2.23 5.59
N PHE A 9 -7.68 1.60 4.47
CA PHE A 9 -7.87 2.24 3.17
C PHE A 9 -9.27 1.95 2.67
N VAL A 10 -10.02 3.00 2.35
CA VAL A 10 -11.40 2.90 1.91
C VAL A 10 -11.58 3.61 0.57
N HIS A 11 -12.04 2.89 -0.41
CA HIS A 11 -12.35 3.39 -1.73
C HIS A 11 -13.71 2.86 -2.17
N TYR A 12 -14.48 3.69 -2.84
CA TYR A 12 -15.75 3.30 -3.45
C TYR A 12 -15.58 3.23 -4.96
N GLY A 13 -15.91 2.11 -5.54
CA GLY A 13 -15.76 1.88 -6.97
C GLY A 13 -16.30 0.53 -7.41
N GLU A 14 -16.09 0.20 -8.67
CA GLU A 14 -16.53 -1.04 -9.28
C GLU A 14 -15.39 -2.07 -9.29
N PHE A 15 -15.76 -3.32 -9.11
CA PHE A 15 -14.82 -4.44 -9.20
C PHE A 15 -15.49 -5.65 -9.86
N LEU A 16 -14.66 -6.50 -10.42
CA LEU A 16 -15.06 -7.78 -11.00
C LEU A 16 -14.50 -8.91 -10.15
N ILE A 17 -15.32 -9.92 -9.90
CA ILE A 17 -14.84 -11.17 -9.32
C ILE A 17 -14.54 -12.13 -10.45
N LYS A 18 -13.29 -12.53 -10.59
CA LYS A 18 -12.82 -13.50 -11.57
C LYS A 18 -12.50 -14.81 -10.89
N LYS A 19 -13.13 -15.87 -11.31
CA LYS A 19 -12.83 -17.22 -10.82
C LYS A 19 -11.80 -17.88 -11.71
N ILE A 20 -10.66 -18.26 -11.14
CA ILE A 20 -9.59 -18.98 -11.81
C ILE A 20 -9.40 -20.30 -11.06
N ARG A 21 -9.89 -21.40 -11.64
CA ARG A 21 -9.91 -22.71 -10.98
C ARG A 21 -10.62 -22.65 -9.63
N ASN A 22 -9.89 -22.86 -8.52
CA ASN A 22 -10.41 -22.86 -7.15
C ASN A 22 -10.20 -21.52 -6.42
N PHE A 23 -9.68 -20.49 -7.12
CA PHE A 23 -9.39 -19.18 -6.54
C PHE A 23 -10.34 -18.13 -7.10
N GLU A 24 -10.76 -17.22 -6.24
CA GLU A 24 -11.48 -16.01 -6.62
C GLU A 24 -10.53 -14.82 -6.53
N GLU A 25 -10.44 -14.06 -7.60
CA GLU A 25 -9.65 -12.83 -7.64
C GLU A 25 -10.58 -11.63 -7.85
N ILE A 26 -10.28 -10.56 -7.14
CA ILE A 26 -10.93 -9.26 -7.33
C ILE A 26 -10.08 -8.48 -8.32
N ALA A 27 -10.68 -8.05 -9.41
CA ALA A 27 -10.01 -7.28 -10.46
C ALA A 27 -10.82 -6.02 -10.80
N GLY A 28 -10.14 -5.00 -11.30
CA GLY A 28 -10.75 -3.77 -11.78
C GLY A 28 -9.86 -2.55 -11.55
N GLN A 29 -10.19 -1.46 -12.22
CA GLN A 29 -9.45 -0.21 -12.12
C GLN A 29 -9.46 0.36 -10.70
N ASP A 30 -10.61 0.33 -10.03
CA ASP A 30 -10.74 0.83 -8.66
C ASP A 30 -9.96 -0.03 -7.65
N VAL A 31 -9.80 -1.32 -7.91
CA VAL A 31 -8.94 -2.21 -7.10
C VAL A 31 -7.47 -1.80 -7.23
N ILE A 32 -7.02 -1.48 -8.45
CA ILE A 32 -5.66 -1.01 -8.70
C ILE A 32 -5.41 0.32 -7.99
N ILE A 33 -6.37 1.26 -8.06
CA ILE A 33 -6.29 2.55 -7.36
C ILE A 33 -6.12 2.32 -5.86
N LEU A 34 -6.91 1.44 -5.26
CA LEU A 34 -6.82 1.13 -3.84
C LEU A 34 -5.44 0.58 -3.46
N HIS A 35 -4.91 -0.36 -4.24
CA HIS A 35 -3.57 -0.90 -4.02
C HIS A 35 -2.47 0.16 -4.15
N ARG A 36 -2.61 1.08 -5.09
CA ARG A 36 -1.66 2.20 -5.24
C ARG A 36 -1.73 3.18 -4.08
N LEU A 37 -2.92 3.45 -3.54
CA LEU A 37 -3.11 4.28 -2.34
C LEU A 37 -2.46 3.71 -1.09
N MET A 38 -2.22 2.40 -1.02
CA MET A 38 -1.45 1.80 0.08
C MET A 38 0.01 2.27 0.12
N LYS A 39 0.55 2.75 -1.01
CA LYS A 39 1.90 3.31 -1.15
C LYS A 39 1.88 4.84 -1.16
N ASN A 40 1.11 5.43 -0.26
CA ASN A 40 0.97 6.88 -0.16
C ASN A 40 2.13 7.58 0.55
N SER A 41 2.08 8.91 0.56
CA SER A 41 3.10 9.77 1.17
C SER A 41 2.86 10.04 2.67
N ILE A 42 1.86 9.43 3.30
CA ILE A 42 1.51 9.68 4.70
C ILE A 42 2.53 9.03 5.62
N ASN A 43 3.19 9.85 6.43
CA ASN A 43 4.19 9.40 7.38
C ASN A 43 3.58 9.14 8.77
N SER A 44 2.62 8.23 8.85
CA SER A 44 2.00 7.76 10.08
C SER A 44 1.85 6.25 10.07
N ASN A 45 1.84 5.64 11.23
CA ASN A 45 1.63 4.20 11.38
C ASN A 45 0.17 3.84 11.68
N GLU A 46 -0.67 4.83 11.96
CA GLU A 46 -2.06 4.63 12.31
C GLU A 46 -2.93 5.73 11.69
N TYR A 47 -3.75 5.38 10.73
CA TYR A 47 -4.68 6.29 10.08
C TYR A 47 -5.73 5.54 9.27
N ILE A 48 -6.81 6.24 8.97
CA ILE A 48 -7.83 5.80 8.01
C ILE A 48 -7.78 6.76 6.84
N LEU A 49 -7.47 6.25 5.66
CA LEU A 49 -7.47 6.98 4.40
C LEU A 49 -8.72 6.60 3.61
N PHE A 50 -9.46 7.57 3.15
CA PHE A 50 -10.57 7.34 2.23
C PHE A 50 -10.57 8.32 1.08
N THR A 51 -10.99 7.85 -0.07
CA THR A 51 -11.10 8.68 -1.27
C THR A 51 -12.33 9.56 -1.20
N GLU A 52 -12.33 10.64 -1.97
CA GLU A 52 -13.49 11.53 -2.06
C GLU A 52 -14.76 10.79 -2.51
N LYS A 53 -14.63 9.80 -3.40
CA LYS A 53 -15.75 8.94 -3.81
C LYS A 53 -16.35 8.19 -2.62
N ALA A 54 -15.50 7.59 -1.77
CA ALA A 54 -15.94 6.88 -0.56
C ALA A 54 -16.59 7.83 0.45
N SER A 55 -16.05 9.03 0.62
CA SER A 55 -16.58 10.06 1.50
C SER A 55 -17.99 10.54 1.10
N LYS A 56 -18.27 10.60 -0.21
CA LYS A 56 -19.59 11.03 -0.73
C LYS A 56 -20.69 10.01 -0.45
N VAL A 57 -20.35 8.72 -0.46
CA VAL A 57 -21.31 7.62 -0.31
C VAL A 57 -21.54 7.24 1.14
N SER A 58 -20.53 7.45 1.99
CA SER A 58 -20.58 7.07 3.39
C SER A 58 -20.89 8.26 4.31
N SER A 59 -21.37 7.96 5.50
CA SER A 59 -21.59 8.94 6.57
C SER A 59 -20.29 9.50 7.17
N LEU A 60 -19.15 9.20 6.58
CA LEU A 60 -17.82 9.64 7.04
C LEU A 60 -17.63 11.16 6.94
N LYS A 61 -18.50 11.86 6.23
CA LYS A 61 -18.51 13.34 6.20
C LYS A 61 -18.64 14.00 7.58
N ASN A 62 -19.17 13.27 8.54
CA ASN A 62 -19.41 13.78 9.90
C ASN A 62 -18.21 13.62 10.84
N LEU A 63 -17.13 12.99 10.39
CA LEU A 63 -15.91 12.89 11.18
C LEU A 63 -15.26 14.28 11.28
N LYS A 64 -15.02 14.70 12.52
CA LYS A 64 -14.26 15.92 12.80
C LYS A 64 -12.77 15.66 12.60
N ASN A 65 -12.02 16.71 12.24
CA ASN A 65 -10.56 16.65 12.07
C ASN A 65 -10.07 15.77 10.92
N LEU A 66 -10.71 15.89 9.76
CA LEU A 66 -10.26 15.26 8.54
C LEU A 66 -9.22 16.12 7.82
N GLU A 67 -8.06 15.53 7.55
CA GLU A 67 -7.05 16.17 6.70
C GLU A 67 -7.37 15.87 5.23
N LYS A 68 -7.56 16.92 4.43
CA LYS A 68 -7.74 16.79 2.98
C LYS A 68 -6.38 16.83 2.28
N ARG A 69 -6.08 15.83 1.48
CA ARG A 69 -4.84 15.72 0.71
C ARG A 69 -5.13 15.32 -0.72
N LYS A 70 -4.11 15.46 -1.57
CA LYS A 70 -4.11 14.96 -2.94
C LYS A 70 -2.92 14.02 -3.09
N GLU A 71 -3.20 12.79 -3.51
CA GLU A 71 -2.17 11.84 -3.90
C GLU A 71 -2.08 11.76 -5.42
N ILE A 72 -0.86 11.67 -5.90
CA ILE A 72 -0.60 11.47 -7.33
C ILE A 72 -0.34 9.99 -7.53
N ILE A 73 -1.17 9.37 -8.33
CA ILE A 73 -1.04 7.95 -8.67
C ILE A 73 -0.65 7.87 -10.15
N ASP A 74 0.44 7.16 -10.42
CA ASP A 74 0.86 6.86 -11.78
C ASP A 74 -0.30 6.22 -12.53
N ASP A 75 -0.52 6.64 -13.77
CA ASP A 75 -1.60 6.21 -14.68
C ASP A 75 -3.02 6.74 -14.34
N PHE A 76 -3.27 7.23 -13.13
CA PHE A 76 -4.60 7.70 -12.71
C PHE A 76 -4.65 9.20 -12.38
N GLY A 77 -3.48 9.84 -12.27
CA GLY A 77 -3.38 11.26 -11.97
C GLY A 77 -3.63 11.62 -10.51
N LYS A 78 -4.21 12.78 -10.28
CA LYS A 78 -4.44 13.31 -8.92
C LYS A 78 -5.75 12.76 -8.35
N ILE A 79 -5.68 12.14 -7.18
CA ILE A 79 -6.84 11.64 -6.45
C ILE A 79 -6.99 12.44 -5.14
N ASN A 80 -8.17 12.97 -4.90
CA ASN A 80 -8.49 13.63 -3.65
C ASN A 80 -8.76 12.57 -2.58
N ILE A 81 -8.05 12.68 -1.47
CA ILE A 81 -8.17 11.80 -0.32
C ILE A 81 -8.45 12.59 0.95
N GLN A 82 -9.02 11.92 1.92
CA GLN A 82 -9.23 12.42 3.27
C GLN A 82 -8.60 11.42 4.24
N VAL A 83 -7.95 11.94 5.26
CA VAL A 83 -7.23 11.13 6.25
C VAL A 83 -7.74 11.47 7.63
N PHE A 84 -8.08 10.43 8.38
CA PHE A 84 -8.45 10.52 9.78
C PHE A 84 -7.38 9.87 10.64
N TYR A 85 -6.96 10.56 11.69
CA TYR A 85 -5.99 10.09 12.67
C TYR A 85 -6.68 9.80 14.00
N PRO A 86 -6.82 8.53 14.43
CA PRO A 86 -7.51 8.17 15.67
C PRO A 86 -6.84 8.73 16.93
N SER A 87 -5.53 8.83 16.92
CA SER A 87 -4.72 9.27 18.07
C SER A 87 -4.59 10.80 18.21
N GLY A 88 -5.38 11.56 17.45
CA GLY A 88 -5.24 13.03 17.38
C GLY A 88 -4.03 13.45 16.53
N ASN A 89 -3.90 14.74 16.26
CA ASN A 89 -2.91 15.34 15.35
C ASN A 89 -1.45 15.24 15.82
N GLN A 90 -0.99 14.11 16.25
CA GLN A 90 0.43 13.87 16.41
C GLN A 90 1.00 13.35 15.07
N ILE A 91 1.15 14.27 14.13
CA ILE A 91 2.06 14.08 13.02
C ILE A 91 3.48 14.19 13.61
N GLU A 92 3.94 13.12 14.19
CA GLU A 92 5.39 12.95 14.28
C GLU A 92 5.89 12.78 12.86
N PHE A 93 6.36 13.87 12.28
CA PHE A 93 7.19 13.86 11.08
C PHE A 93 8.50 13.14 11.44
N ARG A 94 8.45 11.85 11.59
CA ARG A 94 9.64 11.03 11.56
C ARG A 94 10.16 11.13 10.13
N LYS A 95 11.13 12.02 9.93
CA LYS A 95 11.90 12.05 8.68
C LYS A 95 12.28 10.59 8.36
N PRO A 96 11.94 10.10 7.17
CA PRO A 96 12.30 8.73 6.84
C PRO A 96 13.81 8.63 6.98
N ASP A 97 14.26 7.77 7.88
CA ASP A 97 15.69 7.54 8.07
C ASP A 97 16.22 6.98 6.75
N LEU A 98 16.92 7.82 6.02
CA LEU A 98 17.50 7.49 4.71
C LEU A 98 18.35 6.23 4.80
N LYS A 99 19.03 6.05 5.96
CA LYS A 99 19.84 4.87 6.28
C LYS A 99 19.00 3.60 6.32
N PHE A 100 17.77 3.66 6.84
CA PHE A 100 16.87 2.51 6.89
C PHE A 100 16.35 2.11 5.49
N LYS A 101 16.02 3.08 4.63
CA LYS A 101 15.63 2.82 3.24
C LYS A 101 16.78 2.22 2.43
N ILE A 102 17.99 2.74 2.58
CA ILE A 102 19.21 2.23 1.91
C ILE A 102 19.50 0.80 2.40
N LYS A 103 19.46 0.55 3.71
CA LYS A 103 19.70 -0.78 4.29
C LYS A 103 18.70 -1.82 3.78
N ASN A 104 17.42 -1.48 3.70
CA ASN A 104 16.39 -2.36 3.18
C ASN A 104 16.54 -2.60 1.67
N PHE A 105 16.95 -1.59 0.90
CA PHE A 105 17.23 -1.71 -0.53
C PHE A 105 18.39 -2.68 -0.79
N PHE A 106 19.52 -2.55 -0.07
CA PHE A 106 20.64 -3.47 -0.18
C PHE A 106 20.30 -4.89 0.28
N ARG A 107 19.49 -5.03 1.33
CA ARG A 107 19.01 -6.33 1.82
C ARG A 107 18.14 -7.03 0.77
N MET A 108 17.28 -6.29 0.08
CA MET A 108 16.43 -6.80 -0.99
C MET A 108 17.25 -7.18 -2.21
N GLN A 109 18.25 -6.40 -2.60
CA GLN A 109 19.18 -6.73 -3.69
C GLN A 109 19.97 -8.00 -3.40
N LYS A 110 20.47 -8.15 -2.17
CA LYS A 110 21.20 -9.37 -1.75
C LYS A 110 20.32 -10.62 -1.83
N TYR A 111 19.04 -10.49 -1.46
CA TYR A 111 18.07 -11.58 -1.57
C TYR A 111 17.84 -12.01 -3.03
N PHE A 112 17.66 -11.06 -3.95
CA PHE A 112 17.50 -11.36 -5.37
C PHE A 112 18.75 -11.97 -5.99
N TRP A 113 19.93 -11.53 -5.56
CA TRP A 113 21.21 -12.06 -6.08
C TRP A 113 21.43 -13.50 -5.62
N ASN A 114 21.16 -13.83 -4.37
CA ASN A 114 21.29 -15.17 -3.85
C ASN A 114 20.32 -16.14 -4.58
N ARG A 115 19.10 -15.70 -4.83
CA ARG A 115 18.09 -16.48 -5.55
C ARG A 115 18.51 -16.79 -7.00
N LYS A 116 19.20 -15.85 -7.65
CA LYS A 116 19.73 -16.05 -9.01
C LYS A 116 20.91 -17.04 -9.02
N LYS A 117 21.75 -17.03 -7.99
CA LYS A 117 22.83 -18.00 -7.80
C LYS A 117 22.31 -19.42 -7.61
N GLU A 118 21.29 -19.61 -6.80
CA GLU A 118 20.67 -20.93 -6.57
C GLU A 118 20.02 -21.49 -7.83
N LYS A 119 19.41 -20.64 -8.65
CA LYS A 119 18.80 -21.04 -9.91
C LYS A 119 19.85 -21.52 -10.91
N ASN A 120 20.93 -20.77 -11.06
CA ASN A 120 22.05 -21.13 -11.96
C ASN A 120 22.78 -22.41 -11.50
N LEU A 121 22.88 -22.65 -10.20
CA LEU A 121 23.44 -23.90 -9.67
C LEU A 121 22.55 -25.11 -10.00
N LYS A 122 21.24 -24.98 -9.86
CA LYS A 122 20.29 -26.05 -10.19
C LYS A 122 20.29 -26.38 -11.67
N GLU A 123 20.36 -25.39 -12.56
CA GLU A 123 20.46 -25.60 -14.01
C GLU A 123 21.75 -26.32 -14.37
N LYS A 124 22.87 -25.97 -13.75
CA LYS A 124 24.16 -26.62 -13.98
C LYS A 124 24.22 -28.08 -13.49
N TYR A 125 23.46 -28.43 -12.44
CA TYR A 125 23.31 -29.81 -11.97
C TYR A 125 22.44 -30.66 -12.90
N LEU A 126 21.47 -30.05 -13.59
CA LEU A 126 20.57 -30.73 -14.53
C LEU A 126 21.22 -30.99 -15.91
N GLU A 127 22.21 -30.15 -16.30
CA GLU A 127 22.96 -30.36 -17.59
C GLU A 127 24.06 -31.39 -17.46
N ASN A 128 24.49 -31.79 -16.25
CA ASN A 128 25.59 -32.74 -16.03
C ASN A 128 25.12 -34.16 -15.65
N ASN A 129 23.82 -34.44 -15.69
CA ASN A 129 23.20 -35.73 -15.53
C ASN A 129 22.32 -36.07 -16.74
#